data_8f0cb7df46557fb2595a389ee31cd062
#
_entry.id   8f0cb7df46557fb2595a389ee31cd062
#
_cell.length_a   1.000
_cell.length_b   1.000
_cell.length_c   1.000
_cell.angle_alpha   90.00
_cell.angle_beta   90.00
_cell.angle_gamma   90.00
#
_symmetry.space_group_name_H-M   'P 1'
#
loop_
_entity.id
_entity.type
_entity.pdbx_description
1 polymer ?
#
loop_
_entity_poly.entity_id
_entity_poly.type
_entity_poly.pdbx_seq_one_letter_code
_entity_poly.pdbx_strand_id
1 'polypeptide(L)'
;ACFELSRFADSLDAHFAIETGPETSATLKKFLDSLGSTGVAVNLDPANLVMVTGDDPAKAVYNLRDYIVHTHAKDGVQIFYKDPEIVYGIKKDPLVTGDSFEEVPLGEGSVKWDEYLAALNDIGYKGFLTIEREVGDDPEKDIGNAVNFLKGYMD
;
A
#
# COMPACT_ATOMS: atom_id res chain seq x y z
N ALA A 1 -14.98 5.38 -14.79
CA ALA A 1 -14.83 6.06 -13.50
C ALA A 1 -13.41 6.62 -13.31
N CYS A 2 -12.34 5.79 -13.16
CA CYS A 2 -10.98 6.29 -12.86
C CYS A 2 -10.46 7.31 -13.89
N PHE A 3 -10.70 7.09 -15.19
CA PHE A 3 -10.34 8.05 -16.24
C PHE A 3 -11.01 9.42 -16.05
N GLU A 4 -12.28 9.45 -15.70
CA GLU A 4 -13.02 10.71 -15.47
C GLU A 4 -12.56 11.40 -14.20
N LEU A 5 -12.35 10.61 -13.12
CA LEU A 5 -11.86 11.12 -11.84
C LEU A 5 -10.45 11.71 -11.96
N SER A 6 -9.55 11.04 -12.70
CA SER A 6 -8.19 11.52 -12.89
C SER A 6 -8.17 12.85 -13.65
N ARG A 7 -8.98 13.00 -14.71
CA ARG A 7 -9.08 14.25 -15.45
C ARG A 7 -9.77 15.35 -14.66
N PHE A 8 -10.73 15.01 -13.82
CA PHE A 8 -11.33 15.97 -12.91
C PHE A 8 -10.32 16.47 -11.87
N ALA A 9 -9.54 15.56 -11.28
CA ALA A 9 -8.46 15.92 -10.36
C ALA A 9 -7.42 16.81 -11.06
N ASP A 10 -7.01 16.50 -12.29
CA ASP A 10 -6.15 17.34 -13.13
C ASP A 10 -6.69 18.79 -13.23
N SER A 11 -7.98 18.94 -13.43
CA SER A 11 -8.61 20.25 -13.57
C SER A 11 -8.59 21.10 -12.31
N LEU A 12 -8.32 20.48 -11.17
CA LEU A 12 -8.26 21.10 -9.84
C LEU A 12 -6.83 21.21 -9.29
N ASP A 13 -5.82 20.85 -10.09
CA ASP A 13 -4.42 20.72 -9.64
C ASP A 13 -4.31 19.80 -8.39
N ALA A 14 -5.05 18.69 -8.43
CA ALA A 14 -5.17 17.72 -7.36
C ALA A 14 -4.94 16.29 -7.88
N HIS A 15 -4.87 15.32 -6.96
CA HIS A 15 -4.71 13.92 -7.31
C HIS A 15 -5.88 13.08 -6.81
N PHE A 16 -6.33 12.14 -7.66
CA PHE A 16 -7.09 10.98 -7.27
C PHE A 16 -6.09 9.84 -7.01
N ALA A 17 -5.77 9.59 -5.76
CA ALA A 17 -4.78 8.59 -5.38
C ALA A 17 -5.46 7.22 -5.16
N ILE A 18 -5.01 6.22 -5.93
CA ILE A 18 -5.44 4.82 -5.81
C ILE A 18 -4.56 4.16 -4.75
N GLU A 19 -5.16 3.51 -3.78
CA GLU A 19 -4.43 2.72 -2.80
C GLU A 19 -4.03 1.37 -3.40
N THR A 20 -2.80 0.92 -3.11
CA THR A 20 -2.34 -0.43 -3.48
C THR A 20 -3.16 -1.47 -2.73
N GLY A 21 -3.54 -2.54 -3.42
CA GLY A 21 -4.44 -3.55 -2.86
C GLY A 21 -4.47 -4.86 -3.65
N PRO A 22 -5.45 -5.07 -4.54
CA PRO A 22 -5.68 -6.37 -5.16
C PRO A 22 -4.68 -6.75 -6.25
N GLU A 23 -3.89 -5.80 -6.75
CA GLU A 23 -2.97 -6.03 -7.86
C GLU A 23 -1.51 -5.81 -7.47
N THR A 24 -0.59 -6.44 -8.22
CA THR A 24 0.83 -6.14 -8.10
C THR A 24 1.14 -4.72 -8.59
N SER A 25 2.21 -4.12 -8.07
CA SER A 25 2.69 -2.79 -8.50
C SER A 25 2.92 -2.69 -10.01
N ALA A 26 3.38 -3.75 -10.64
CA ALA A 26 3.57 -3.80 -12.09
C ALA A 26 2.24 -3.77 -12.86
N THR A 27 1.20 -4.40 -12.33
CA THR A 27 -0.16 -4.36 -12.92
C THR A 27 -0.79 -3.00 -12.73
N LEU A 28 -0.71 -2.44 -11.51
CA LEU A 28 -1.20 -1.10 -11.22
C LEU A 28 -0.53 -0.06 -12.11
N LYS A 29 0.80 -0.13 -12.27
CA LYS A 29 1.51 0.80 -13.15
C LYS A 29 0.99 0.79 -14.58
N LYS A 30 0.77 -0.39 -15.17
CA LYS A 30 0.20 -0.49 -16.53
C LYS A 30 -1.18 0.15 -16.63
N PHE A 31 -2.00 -0.01 -15.60
CA PHE A 31 -3.31 0.62 -15.54
C PHE A 31 -3.17 2.15 -15.47
N LEU A 32 -2.33 2.68 -14.58
CA LEU A 32 -2.10 4.12 -14.43
C LEU A 32 -1.57 4.74 -15.73
N ASP A 33 -0.56 4.10 -16.35
CA ASP A 33 -0.01 4.53 -17.64
C ASP A 33 -1.11 4.64 -18.73
N SER A 34 -2.11 3.74 -18.69
CA SER A 34 -3.21 3.72 -19.66
C SER A 34 -4.20 4.88 -19.52
N LEU A 35 -4.24 5.54 -18.36
CA LEU A 35 -5.16 6.66 -18.12
C LEU A 35 -4.67 7.96 -18.75
N GLY A 36 -3.37 8.12 -18.99
CA GLY A 36 -2.79 9.28 -19.65
C GLY A 36 -3.14 10.62 -18.99
N SER A 37 -3.15 10.65 -17.66
CA SER A 37 -3.52 11.82 -16.85
C SER A 37 -2.57 11.96 -15.66
N THR A 38 -2.17 13.18 -15.35
CA THR A 38 -1.37 13.51 -14.16
C THR A 38 -2.20 13.61 -12.89
N GLY A 39 -3.52 13.68 -13.01
CA GLY A 39 -4.46 13.70 -11.88
C GLY A 39 -4.69 12.33 -11.22
N VAL A 40 -4.12 11.23 -11.77
CA VAL A 40 -4.11 9.94 -11.10
C VAL A 40 -2.79 9.75 -10.37
N ALA A 41 -2.85 9.22 -9.17
CA ALA A 41 -1.69 8.99 -8.31
C ALA A 41 -1.85 7.71 -7.48
N VAL A 42 -0.89 7.43 -6.62
CA VAL A 42 -0.88 6.25 -5.74
C VAL A 42 -0.74 6.68 -4.28
N ASN A 43 -1.59 6.13 -3.45
CA ASN A 43 -1.38 5.96 -2.02
C ASN A 43 -0.79 4.55 -1.82
N LEU A 44 0.51 4.47 -1.55
CA LEU A 44 1.20 3.19 -1.45
C LEU A 44 1.09 2.63 -0.04
N ASP A 45 0.35 1.53 0.10
CA ASP A 45 0.32 0.72 1.31
C ASP A 45 1.24 -0.50 1.12
N PRO A 46 2.33 -0.62 1.91
CA PRO A 46 3.27 -1.73 1.78
C PRO A 46 2.70 -3.05 2.31
N ALA A 47 1.81 -3.00 3.31
CA ALA A 47 1.22 -4.20 3.91
C ALA A 47 0.23 -4.87 2.96
N ASN A 48 -0.60 -4.10 2.25
CA ASN A 48 -1.52 -4.66 1.25
C ASN A 48 -0.77 -5.43 0.16
N LEU A 49 0.42 -4.98 -0.23
CA LEU A 49 1.26 -5.68 -1.20
C LEU A 49 1.74 -7.03 -0.66
N VAL A 50 2.29 -7.08 0.56
CA VAL A 50 2.80 -8.33 1.13
C VAL A 50 1.68 -9.29 1.54
N MET A 51 0.57 -8.76 2.08
CA MET A 51 -0.56 -9.56 2.57
C MET A 51 -1.37 -10.20 1.45
N VAL A 52 -1.64 -9.46 0.37
CA VAL A 52 -2.58 -9.89 -0.67
C VAL A 52 -1.89 -10.49 -1.88
N THR A 53 -0.94 -9.77 -2.46
CA THR A 53 -0.31 -10.19 -3.72
C THR A 53 1.04 -10.88 -3.54
N GLY A 54 1.68 -10.73 -2.38
CA GLY A 54 3.06 -11.15 -2.15
C GLY A 54 4.08 -10.31 -2.94
N ASP A 55 3.69 -9.10 -3.40
CA ASP A 55 4.62 -8.20 -4.09
C ASP A 55 5.61 -7.58 -3.09
N ASP A 56 6.76 -7.17 -3.58
CA ASP A 56 7.83 -6.55 -2.78
C ASP A 56 7.61 -5.03 -2.70
N PRO A 57 7.39 -4.46 -1.49
CA PRO A 57 7.14 -3.04 -1.32
C PRO A 57 8.28 -2.13 -1.82
N ALA A 58 9.54 -2.51 -1.62
CA ALA A 58 10.67 -1.71 -2.10
C ALA A 58 10.69 -1.66 -3.64
N LYS A 59 10.46 -2.81 -4.28
CA LYS A 59 10.33 -2.88 -5.74
C LYS A 59 9.11 -2.10 -6.23
N ALA A 60 8.00 -2.14 -5.48
CA ALA A 60 6.78 -1.38 -5.80
C ALA A 60 7.03 0.13 -5.79
N VAL A 61 7.84 0.64 -4.85
CA VAL A 61 8.26 2.04 -4.83
C VAL A 61 8.92 2.44 -6.15
N TYR A 62 9.89 1.65 -6.65
CA TYR A 62 10.55 1.95 -7.92
C TYR A 62 9.61 1.84 -9.12
N ASN A 63 8.72 0.84 -9.13
CA ASN A 63 7.74 0.66 -10.19
C ASN A 63 6.76 1.85 -10.29
N LEU A 64 6.33 2.38 -9.14
CA LEU A 64 5.29 3.40 -9.03
C LEU A 64 5.82 4.80 -8.73
N ARG A 65 7.14 5.02 -8.78
CA ARG A 65 7.82 6.25 -8.35
C ARG A 65 7.24 7.54 -8.91
N ASP A 66 6.72 7.50 -10.15
CA ASP A 66 6.18 8.67 -10.83
C ASP A 66 4.73 8.99 -10.41
N TYR A 67 4.12 8.11 -9.59
CA TYR A 67 2.74 8.18 -9.16
C TYR A 67 2.55 8.35 -7.65
N ILE A 68 3.56 8.01 -6.82
CA ILE A 68 3.43 8.02 -5.36
C ILE A 68 3.30 9.45 -4.84
N VAL A 69 2.14 9.78 -4.28
CA VAL A 69 1.87 11.07 -3.62
C VAL A 69 1.62 10.91 -2.12
N HIS A 70 1.29 9.71 -1.68
CA HIS A 70 1.04 9.37 -0.29
C HIS A 70 1.46 7.93 0.00
N THR A 71 1.77 7.65 1.29
CA THR A 71 2.08 6.29 1.72
C THR A 71 1.46 6.00 3.07
N HIS A 72 1.11 4.73 3.27
CA HIS A 72 0.79 4.20 4.59
C HIS A 72 2.02 3.58 5.26
N ALA A 73 1.97 3.57 6.59
CA ALA A 73 2.82 2.77 7.45
C ALA A 73 1.93 1.73 8.13
N LYS A 74 1.87 0.56 7.55
CA LYS A 74 1.07 -0.60 7.93
C LYS A 74 1.91 -1.86 7.76
N ASP A 75 1.70 -2.86 8.57
CA ASP A 75 2.41 -4.13 8.46
C ASP A 75 1.47 -5.32 8.59
N GLY A 76 1.89 -6.44 8.04
CA GLY A 76 1.10 -7.66 8.04
C GLY A 76 1.86 -8.85 7.47
N VAL A 77 1.23 -10.01 7.55
CA VAL A 77 1.77 -11.28 7.06
C VAL A 77 0.77 -11.97 6.15
N GLN A 78 1.24 -12.58 5.07
CA GLN A 78 0.44 -13.49 4.27
C GLN A 78 0.52 -14.89 4.90
N ILE A 79 -0.62 -15.45 5.31
CA ILE A 79 -0.71 -16.79 5.88
C ILE A 79 -0.67 -17.83 4.75
N PHE A 80 -1.44 -17.60 3.70
CA PHE A 80 -1.43 -18.37 2.47
C PHE A 80 -1.92 -17.51 1.29
N TYR A 81 -1.52 -17.86 0.09
CA TYR A 81 -2.00 -17.16 -1.10
C TYR A 81 -3.48 -17.45 -1.34
N LYS A 82 -4.26 -16.40 -1.49
CA LYS A 82 -5.65 -16.42 -1.90
C LYS A 82 -5.82 -15.46 -3.08
N ASP A 83 -6.55 -15.89 -4.11
CA ASP A 83 -6.80 -15.03 -5.27
C ASP A 83 -7.33 -13.66 -4.80
N PRO A 84 -6.68 -12.55 -5.16
CA PRO A 84 -7.12 -11.22 -4.74
C PRO A 84 -8.59 -10.91 -5.05
N GLU A 85 -9.13 -11.43 -6.15
CA GLU A 85 -10.55 -11.26 -6.47
C GLU A 85 -11.49 -11.96 -5.45
N ILE A 86 -11.00 -13.03 -4.80
CA ILE A 86 -11.73 -13.68 -3.70
C ILE A 86 -11.53 -12.88 -2.40
N VAL A 87 -10.33 -12.38 -2.13
CA VAL A 87 -10.04 -11.54 -0.95
C VAL A 87 -10.97 -10.33 -0.93
N TYR A 88 -11.11 -9.65 -2.05
CA TYR A 88 -11.96 -8.45 -2.19
C TYR A 88 -13.43 -8.76 -2.54
N GLY A 89 -13.84 -10.03 -2.50
CA GLY A 89 -15.24 -10.45 -2.68
C GLY A 89 -15.79 -10.32 -4.09
N ILE A 90 -14.95 -10.11 -5.09
CA ILE A 90 -15.34 -10.05 -6.51
C ILE A 90 -15.72 -11.46 -7.00
N LYS A 91 -14.97 -12.47 -6.59
CA LYS A 91 -15.24 -13.89 -6.82
C LYS A 91 -15.56 -14.59 -5.51
N LYS A 92 -16.27 -15.70 -5.60
CA LYS A 92 -16.54 -16.61 -4.47
C LYS A 92 -15.95 -17.98 -4.79
N ASP A 93 -15.16 -18.50 -3.86
CA ASP A 93 -14.73 -19.90 -3.88
C ASP A 93 -15.09 -20.53 -2.52
N PRO A 94 -16.09 -21.43 -2.48
CA PRO A 94 -16.55 -22.05 -1.25
C PRO A 94 -15.50 -23.01 -0.64
N LEU A 95 -14.45 -23.38 -1.40
CA LEU A 95 -13.37 -24.25 -0.92
C LEU A 95 -12.24 -23.48 -0.24
N VAL A 96 -12.17 -22.16 -0.47
CA VAL A 96 -11.14 -21.30 0.10
C VAL A 96 -11.72 -20.56 1.31
N THR A 97 -11.61 -21.17 2.47
CA THR A 97 -12.12 -20.64 3.74
C THR A 97 -10.96 -20.13 4.63
N GLY A 98 -11.31 -19.27 5.60
CA GLY A 98 -10.35 -18.69 6.55
C GLY A 98 -9.64 -17.44 6.05
N ASP A 99 -8.91 -16.83 6.99
CA ASP A 99 -8.17 -15.59 6.75
C ASP A 99 -6.85 -15.92 6.07
N SER A 100 -6.60 -15.30 4.94
CA SER A 100 -5.40 -15.53 4.13
C SER A 100 -4.22 -14.65 4.52
N PHE A 101 -4.47 -13.66 5.35
CA PHE A 101 -3.47 -12.73 5.89
C PHE A 101 -3.87 -12.27 7.29
N GLU A 102 -2.93 -11.67 7.98
CA GLU A 102 -3.13 -11.03 9.27
C GLU A 102 -2.38 -9.70 9.29
N GLU A 103 -3.06 -8.64 9.71
CA GLU A 103 -2.45 -7.36 10.01
C GLU A 103 -1.86 -7.41 11.42
N VAL A 104 -0.60 -7.01 11.56
CA VAL A 104 0.15 -7.03 12.83
C VAL A 104 0.70 -5.65 13.17
N PRO A 105 1.13 -5.40 14.41
CA PRO A 105 1.80 -4.16 14.76
C PRO A 105 3.00 -3.87 13.86
N LEU A 106 3.25 -2.59 13.62
CA LEU A 106 4.31 -2.11 12.73
C LEU A 106 5.69 -2.65 13.14
N GLY A 107 6.38 -3.27 12.21
CA GLY A 107 7.68 -3.92 12.42
C GLY A 107 7.60 -5.40 12.83
N GLU A 108 6.40 -5.94 13.03
CA GLU A 108 6.21 -7.36 13.39
C GLU A 108 5.77 -8.23 12.20
N GLY A 109 5.58 -7.61 11.03
CA GLY A 109 5.09 -8.27 9.82
C GLY A 109 6.17 -8.63 8.81
N SER A 110 5.76 -8.68 7.56
CA SER A 110 6.59 -9.09 6.42
C SER A 110 7.13 -7.92 5.60
N VAL A 111 6.77 -6.67 5.94
CA VAL A 111 7.31 -5.49 5.28
C VAL A 111 8.78 -5.33 5.68
N LYS A 112 9.66 -5.31 4.69
CA LYS A 112 11.09 -5.07 4.90
C LYS A 112 11.35 -3.57 5.00
N TRP A 113 11.17 -3.04 6.21
CA TRP A 113 11.16 -1.60 6.48
C TRP A 113 12.44 -0.89 6.05
N ASP A 114 13.61 -1.48 6.29
CA ASP A 114 14.90 -0.91 5.87
C ASP A 114 14.94 -0.69 4.34
N GLU A 115 14.53 -1.73 3.57
CA GLU A 115 14.53 -1.69 2.11
C GLU A 115 13.45 -0.74 1.58
N TYR A 116 12.25 -0.76 2.18
CA TYR A 116 11.12 0.08 1.79
C TYR A 116 11.39 1.57 2.00
N LEU A 117 11.87 1.95 3.19
CA LEU A 117 12.19 3.34 3.52
C LEU A 117 13.41 3.85 2.73
N ALA A 118 14.41 2.99 2.51
CA ALA A 118 15.53 3.32 1.63
C ALA A 118 15.05 3.60 0.19
N ALA A 119 14.14 2.79 -0.35
CA ALA A 119 13.58 3.01 -1.69
C ALA A 119 12.77 4.32 -1.77
N LEU A 120 11.96 4.66 -0.77
CA LEU A 120 11.24 5.93 -0.71
C LEU A 120 12.20 7.13 -0.66
N ASN A 121 13.27 7.03 0.11
CA ASN A 121 14.31 8.06 0.16
C ASN A 121 15.03 8.20 -1.19
N ASP A 122 15.35 7.09 -1.85
CA ASP A 122 16.05 7.06 -3.13
C ASP A 122 15.26 7.74 -4.26
N ILE A 123 13.94 7.57 -4.28
CA ILE A 123 13.06 8.30 -5.21
C ILE A 123 12.78 9.75 -4.80
N GLY A 124 13.32 10.20 -3.65
CA GLY A 124 13.14 11.56 -3.14
C GLY A 124 11.77 11.84 -2.53
N TYR A 125 11.04 10.82 -2.08
CA TYR A 125 9.74 11.02 -1.42
C TYR A 125 9.89 11.86 -0.15
N LYS A 126 9.01 12.88 0.01
CA LYS A 126 9.00 13.82 1.14
C LYS A 126 7.61 13.95 1.78
N GLY A 127 6.69 13.06 1.41
CA GLY A 127 5.34 13.05 1.96
C GLY A 127 5.26 12.39 3.34
N PHE A 128 4.05 12.07 3.74
CA PHE A 128 3.77 11.46 5.04
C PHE A 128 3.91 9.94 4.99
N LEU A 129 4.33 9.36 6.11
CA LEU A 129 4.18 7.95 6.44
C LEU A 129 2.97 7.85 7.39
N THR A 130 1.78 7.73 6.82
CA THR A 130 0.54 7.72 7.59
C THR A 130 0.34 6.36 8.23
N ILE A 131 0.42 6.30 9.56
CA ILE A 131 0.18 5.07 10.30
C ILE A 131 -1.27 4.66 10.11
N GLU A 132 -1.47 3.44 9.65
CA GLU A 132 -2.77 2.79 9.55
C GLU A 132 -2.78 1.50 10.37
N ARG A 133 -3.80 1.35 11.21
CA ARG A 133 -4.01 0.18 12.05
C ARG A 133 -5.51 -0.09 12.15
N GLU A 134 -5.99 -1.08 11.41
CA GLU A 134 -7.44 -1.37 11.30
C GLU A 134 -7.93 -2.39 12.32
N VAL A 135 -7.02 -3.17 12.89
CA VAL A 135 -7.31 -4.24 13.87
C VAL A 135 -6.44 -4.08 15.11
N GLY A 136 -6.74 -4.83 16.16
CA GLY A 136 -6.04 -4.82 17.45
C GLY A 136 -6.94 -4.35 18.58
N ASP A 137 -6.62 -4.83 19.79
CA ASP A 137 -7.43 -4.58 20.99
C ASP A 137 -7.13 -3.23 21.64
N ASP A 138 -5.97 -2.64 21.33
CA ASP A 138 -5.48 -1.38 21.92
C ASP A 138 -4.87 -0.45 20.84
N PRO A 139 -5.72 0.29 20.09
CA PRO A 139 -5.24 1.16 19.01
C PRO A 139 -4.30 2.26 19.50
N GLU A 140 -4.48 2.80 20.70
CA GLU A 140 -3.59 3.84 21.24
C GLU A 140 -2.17 3.31 21.44
N LYS A 141 -2.04 2.12 21.99
CA LYS A 141 -0.77 1.45 22.18
C LYS A 141 -0.10 1.09 20.85
N ASP A 142 -0.87 0.51 19.92
CA ASP A 142 -0.35 0.09 18.61
C ASP A 142 0.15 1.27 17.80
N ILE A 143 -0.61 2.37 17.74
CA ILE A 143 -0.21 3.60 17.08
C ILE A 143 1.00 4.23 17.78
N GLY A 144 1.02 4.25 19.12
CA GLY A 144 2.16 4.75 19.90
C GLY A 144 3.45 3.97 19.62
N ASN A 145 3.36 2.64 19.50
CA ASN A 145 4.47 1.77 19.13
C ASN A 145 4.93 2.05 17.69
N ALA A 146 4.01 2.21 16.76
CA ALA A 146 4.30 2.52 15.37
C ALA A 146 5.03 3.87 15.21
N VAL A 147 4.61 4.90 15.96
CA VAL A 147 5.30 6.20 16.00
C VAL A 147 6.75 6.03 16.49
N ASN A 148 6.96 5.26 17.57
CA ASN A 148 8.31 5.02 18.10
C ASN A 148 9.18 4.23 17.13
N PHE A 149 8.61 3.23 16.45
CA PHE A 149 9.30 2.44 15.43
C PHE A 149 9.79 3.34 14.28
N LEU A 150 8.89 4.17 13.71
CA LEU A 150 9.24 5.06 12.60
C LEU A 150 10.24 6.13 12.99
N LYS A 151 10.19 6.65 14.23
CA LYS A 151 11.20 7.61 14.71
C LYS A 151 12.61 7.05 14.69
N GLY A 152 12.80 5.75 14.88
CA GLY A 152 14.11 5.10 14.75
C GLY A 152 14.72 5.17 13.35
N TYR A 153 13.94 5.53 12.33
CA TYR A 153 14.41 5.72 10.95
C TYR A 153 14.56 7.21 10.56
N MET A 154 14.15 8.13 11.42
CA MET A 154 14.14 9.57 11.12
C MET A 154 15.35 10.31 11.72
N ASP A 155 16.11 9.63 12.59
CA ASP A 155 17.36 10.12 13.20
C ASP A 155 18.56 9.75 12.30
#